data_5375426e2943af026d50a3c99cc2397f
#
_entry.id   5375426e2943af026d50a3c99cc2397f
#
_cell.length_a   1.000
_cell.length_b   1.000
_cell.length_c   1.000
_cell.angle_alpha   90.00
_cell.angle_beta   90.00
_cell.angle_gamma   90.00
#
_symmetry.space_group_name_H-M   'P 1'
#
loop_
_entity.id
_entity.type
_entity.pdbx_description
1 polymer ?
#
loop_
_entity_poly.entity_id
_entity_poly.type
_entity_poly.pdbx_seq_one_letter_code
_entity_poly.pdbx_strand_id
1 'polypeptide(L)'
;MAGNHNASPFAVDDPEIAEVLDMWTGSIIPTYEAIGSDYDQAMALRMELGEARARSEPLYVCPLCGTPVYLVSRKETRRFFFRHELEDGRCPAKTRGELNEQEINARKYNGAKESHAHIRMKQIIAESLRCDPNFSDVKVETVWRGQERATWRKPDVQALYKGLPVAFEIQLSTTFLRVIAERRDFYQREGGLLCWIFKSYDEDRARLTQDDIFYSNNHNLFLASDNTLTESRNAGRLMLDCRWAEPYVENGQVATRWSGRIASFDEFQLDQKRQRIFLFDYESAVDCAKDESEEATHQRTQEAIRQRFAEFWINRGGKNASSGSWKPVRDEWSELQFELSLEGMDIPDHPAEQSLAGALNAFYSAREGRPVGWKFNKLIEVAHRVHGSYKGHLRRFRQLLLTYNRQDQIRREDREGKWQAKVKQYTPLLKTNDPTYESDNRYAKLFEFLFPELVDTSRSISSESVD
;
A
#
# COMPACT_ATOMS: atom_id res chain seq x y z
N MET A 1 -11.64 25.81 13.13
CA MET A 1 -11.35 25.52 14.56
C MET A 1 -12.38 24.49 15.00
N ALA A 2 -12.02 23.23 14.97
CA ALA A 2 -12.87 22.15 15.49
C ALA A 2 -12.69 22.11 16.99
N GLY A 3 -13.75 22.38 17.73
CA GLY A 3 -13.77 22.34 19.19
C GLY A 3 -13.52 20.91 19.66
N ASN A 4 -12.49 20.75 20.47
CA ASN A 4 -12.08 19.50 21.08
C ASN A 4 -13.16 19.07 22.11
N HIS A 5 -14.10 18.20 21.74
CA HIS A 5 -15.22 17.77 22.57
C HIS A 5 -14.84 16.83 23.75
N ASN A 6 -13.54 16.61 24.01
CA ASN A 6 -13.03 15.73 25.07
C ASN A 6 -12.20 16.46 26.16
N ALA A 7 -12.30 17.76 26.26
CA ALA A 7 -11.57 18.49 27.30
C ALA A 7 -12.20 18.25 28.69
N SER A 8 -11.42 17.76 29.64
CA SER A 8 -11.85 17.69 31.05
C SER A 8 -12.22 19.07 31.55
N PRO A 9 -13.40 19.29 32.16
CA PRO A 9 -13.79 20.59 32.73
C PRO A 9 -12.86 21.05 33.86
N PHE A 10 -12.08 20.13 34.41
CA PHE A 10 -11.16 20.40 35.53
C PHE A 10 -9.70 20.49 35.10
N ALA A 11 -9.36 20.24 33.84
CA ALA A 11 -8.03 20.49 33.29
C ALA A 11 -7.94 21.91 32.70
N VAL A 12 -6.75 22.50 32.73
CA VAL A 12 -6.44 23.74 32.03
C VAL A 12 -6.49 23.45 30.52
N ASP A 13 -7.07 24.36 29.72
CA ASP A 13 -7.27 24.15 28.28
C ASP A 13 -5.95 24.04 27.49
N ASP A 14 -4.90 24.75 27.93
CA ASP A 14 -3.56 24.71 27.32
C ASP A 14 -2.51 24.54 28.41
N PRO A 15 -2.23 23.29 28.84
CA PRO A 15 -1.24 23.03 29.87
C PRO A 15 0.18 23.01 29.31
N GLU A 16 1.15 23.59 30.03
CA GLU A 16 2.58 23.52 29.67
C GLU A 16 3.08 22.07 29.56
N ILE A 17 2.56 21.16 30.37
CA ILE A 17 2.78 19.71 30.27
C ILE A 17 1.48 19.12 29.69
N ALA A 18 1.45 18.94 28.40
CA ALA A 18 0.28 18.43 27.69
C ALA A 18 0.01 16.94 27.96
N GLU A 19 1.05 16.19 28.31
CA GLU A 19 1.01 14.74 28.51
C GLU A 19 1.92 14.32 29.66
N VAL A 20 1.58 13.23 30.31
CA VAL A 20 2.36 12.60 31.38
C VAL A 20 2.65 11.13 31.06
N LEU A 21 3.81 10.65 31.48
CA LEU A 21 4.16 9.23 31.39
C LEU A 21 3.76 8.56 32.71
N ASP A 22 2.85 7.62 32.65
CA ASP A 22 2.47 6.75 33.76
C ASP A 22 3.60 5.74 34.04
N MET A 23 4.18 5.81 35.22
CA MET A 23 5.32 4.97 35.60
C MET A 23 4.93 3.51 35.86
N TRP A 24 3.66 3.23 36.06
CA TRP A 24 3.16 1.87 36.24
C TRP A 24 2.90 1.18 34.92
N THR A 25 2.11 1.82 34.05
CA THR A 25 1.70 1.25 32.76
C THR A 25 2.74 1.48 31.65
N GLY A 26 3.61 2.48 31.79
CA GLY A 26 4.52 2.96 30.76
C GLY A 26 3.81 3.67 29.61
N SER A 27 2.53 4.00 29.79
CA SER A 27 1.72 4.70 28.79
C SER A 27 1.85 6.20 28.95
N ILE A 28 1.83 6.93 27.84
CA ILE A 28 1.73 8.38 27.87
C ILE A 28 0.25 8.74 27.78
N ILE A 29 -0.20 9.55 28.71
CA ILE A 29 -1.59 9.92 28.91
C ILE A 29 -1.71 11.42 28.76
N PRO A 30 -2.67 11.93 27.93
CA PRO A 30 -2.97 13.36 27.89
C PRO A 30 -3.32 13.90 29.29
N THR A 31 -2.85 15.10 29.59
CA THR A 31 -3.08 15.74 30.90
C THR A 31 -4.55 15.80 31.28
N TYR A 32 -5.47 16.09 30.35
CA TYR A 32 -6.90 16.12 30.60
C TYR A 32 -7.48 14.74 30.95
N GLU A 33 -6.94 13.68 30.35
CA GLU A 33 -7.35 12.29 30.62
C GLU A 33 -6.83 11.83 31.98
N ALA A 34 -5.57 12.12 32.29
CA ALA A 34 -4.97 11.81 33.58
C ALA A 34 -5.69 12.52 34.74
N ILE A 35 -6.14 13.77 34.56
CA ILE A 35 -6.90 14.54 35.55
C ILE A 35 -8.34 14.02 35.70
N GLY A 36 -8.90 13.50 34.61
CA GLY A 36 -10.27 12.97 34.57
C GLY A 36 -11.34 14.07 34.47
N SER A 37 -12.59 13.63 34.45
CA SER A 37 -13.77 14.51 34.29
C SER A 37 -14.48 14.85 35.59
N ASP A 38 -13.97 14.37 36.70
CA ASP A 38 -14.54 14.54 38.04
C ASP A 38 -13.56 15.25 38.98
N TYR A 39 -14.08 16.21 39.77
CA TYR A 39 -13.27 16.96 40.74
C TYR A 39 -12.71 16.07 41.84
N ASP A 40 -13.50 15.08 42.32
CA ASP A 40 -13.08 14.18 43.37
C ASP A 40 -11.95 13.26 42.90
N GLN A 41 -12.01 12.82 41.65
CA GLN A 41 -10.90 12.07 41.00
C GLN A 41 -9.63 12.92 40.90
N ALA A 42 -9.73 14.17 40.48
CA ALA A 42 -8.59 15.08 40.40
C ALA A 42 -7.97 15.33 41.82
N MET A 43 -8.80 15.42 42.85
CA MET A 43 -8.33 15.56 44.25
C MET A 43 -7.69 14.27 44.76
N ALA A 44 -8.25 13.11 44.46
CA ALA A 44 -7.65 11.81 44.79
C ALA A 44 -6.30 11.66 44.14
N LEU A 45 -6.20 11.91 42.81
CA LEU A 45 -4.94 11.89 42.08
C LEU A 45 -3.90 12.84 42.69
N ARG A 46 -4.32 14.03 43.11
CA ARG A 46 -3.41 14.98 43.76
C ARG A 46 -2.84 14.43 45.06
N MET A 47 -3.64 13.73 45.87
CA MET A 47 -3.20 13.08 47.11
C MET A 47 -2.24 11.93 46.81
N GLU A 48 -2.59 11.07 45.87
CA GLU A 48 -1.75 9.94 45.43
C GLU A 48 -0.37 10.40 44.95
N LEU A 49 -0.33 11.45 44.09
CA LEU A 49 0.93 12.05 43.64
C LEU A 49 1.75 12.63 44.82
N GLY A 50 1.09 13.24 45.81
CA GLY A 50 1.73 13.73 47.03
C GLY A 50 2.36 12.61 47.82
N GLU A 51 1.64 11.52 48.05
CA GLU A 51 2.12 10.33 48.77
C GLU A 51 3.24 9.61 47.99
N ALA A 52 3.09 9.43 46.69
CA ALA A 52 4.12 8.86 45.83
C ALA A 52 5.42 9.66 45.89
N ARG A 53 5.30 10.99 45.91
CA ARG A 53 6.43 11.89 46.12
C ARG A 53 7.12 11.68 47.47
N ALA A 54 6.36 11.57 48.53
CA ALA A 54 6.90 11.32 49.87
C ALA A 54 7.67 9.99 49.97
N ARG A 55 7.24 8.97 49.19
CA ARG A 55 7.91 7.66 49.06
C ARG A 55 9.05 7.66 48.04
N SER A 56 9.28 8.73 47.31
CA SER A 56 10.22 8.79 46.17
C SER A 56 9.93 7.75 45.05
N GLU A 57 8.66 7.45 44.86
CA GLU A 57 8.13 6.51 43.86
C GLU A 57 7.14 7.25 42.96
N PRO A 58 7.60 8.05 41.98
CA PRO A 58 6.72 8.89 41.20
C PRO A 58 5.71 8.04 40.41
N LEU A 59 4.43 8.45 40.45
CA LEU A 59 3.37 7.85 39.60
C LEU A 59 3.46 8.36 38.20
N TYR A 60 3.64 9.66 38.00
CA TYR A 60 3.77 10.29 36.70
C TYR A 60 5.07 11.07 36.58
N VAL A 61 5.64 11.05 35.37
CA VAL A 61 6.80 11.87 35.02
C VAL A 61 6.51 12.61 33.71
N CYS A 62 7.22 13.72 33.51
CA CYS A 62 7.19 14.40 32.22
C CYS A 62 7.82 13.51 31.14
N PRO A 63 7.15 13.20 30.04
CA PRO A 63 7.69 12.34 28.99
C PRO A 63 8.89 12.95 28.27
N LEU A 64 9.08 14.28 28.35
CA LEU A 64 10.16 15.00 27.67
C LEU A 64 11.47 15.06 28.48
N CYS A 65 11.38 15.15 29.81
CA CYS A 65 12.58 15.29 30.63
C CYS A 65 12.72 14.23 31.72
N GLY A 66 11.73 13.32 31.89
CA GLY A 66 11.74 12.28 32.92
C GLY A 66 11.57 12.79 34.36
N THR A 67 11.38 14.10 34.55
CA THR A 67 11.21 14.68 35.88
C THR A 67 9.83 14.31 36.41
N PRO A 68 9.73 13.89 37.71
CA PRO A 68 8.44 13.68 38.39
C PRO A 68 7.57 14.92 38.32
N VAL A 69 6.26 14.70 38.17
CA VAL A 69 5.29 15.79 38.11
C VAL A 69 4.27 15.67 39.23
N TYR A 70 3.73 16.79 39.66
CA TYR A 70 2.69 16.87 40.66
C TYR A 70 1.55 17.77 40.18
N LEU A 71 0.36 17.59 40.75
CA LEU A 71 -0.85 18.28 40.34
C LEU A 71 -1.05 19.58 41.15
N VAL A 72 -1.20 20.70 40.45
CA VAL A 72 -1.54 22.02 41.04
C VAL A 72 -2.83 22.55 40.43
N SER A 73 -3.53 23.42 41.15
CA SER A 73 -4.74 24.07 40.68
C SER A 73 -4.52 25.58 40.51
N ARG A 74 -5.15 26.19 39.50
CA ARG A 74 -5.33 27.65 39.44
C ARG A 74 -6.40 28.08 40.42
N LYS A 75 -6.07 29.05 41.31
CA LYS A 75 -6.97 29.49 42.39
C LYS A 75 -8.31 30.02 41.87
N GLU A 76 -8.30 30.73 40.75
CA GLU A 76 -9.47 31.43 40.21
C GLU A 76 -10.45 30.48 39.50
N THR A 77 -9.95 29.45 38.80
CA THR A 77 -10.77 28.57 37.96
C THR A 77 -10.98 27.18 38.55
N ARG A 78 -10.28 26.82 39.61
CA ARG A 78 -10.22 25.45 40.17
C ARG A 78 -9.82 24.39 39.16
N ARG A 79 -9.17 24.78 38.06
CA ARG A 79 -8.65 23.87 37.05
C ARG A 79 -7.25 23.43 37.39
N PHE A 80 -6.94 22.17 37.12
CA PHE A 80 -5.69 21.51 37.43
C PHE A 80 -4.75 21.44 36.24
N PHE A 81 -3.44 21.38 36.53
CA PHE A 81 -2.37 21.15 35.55
C PHE A 81 -1.18 20.53 36.27
N PHE A 82 -0.35 19.82 35.52
CA PHE A 82 0.88 19.25 36.05
C PHE A 82 2.00 20.28 36.07
N ARG A 83 2.88 20.13 37.07
CA ARG A 83 4.09 20.92 37.23
C ARG A 83 5.25 20.00 37.59
N HIS A 84 6.46 20.30 37.09
CA HIS A 84 7.66 19.54 37.43
C HIS A 84 8.00 19.70 38.92
N GLU A 85 8.47 18.61 39.53
CA GLU A 85 8.91 18.64 40.95
C GLU A 85 10.14 19.53 41.12
N LEU A 86 11.07 19.49 40.18
CA LEU A 86 12.23 20.36 40.14
C LEU A 86 12.16 21.22 38.87
N GLU A 87 11.83 22.49 39.06
CA GLU A 87 11.78 23.47 37.99
C GLU A 87 13.16 24.12 37.80
N ASP A 88 14.03 23.49 37.03
CA ASP A 88 15.33 24.05 36.69
C ASP A 88 15.35 24.78 35.32
N GLY A 89 14.19 24.98 34.72
CA GLY A 89 14.03 25.69 33.44
C GLY A 89 14.52 24.95 32.20
N ARG A 90 14.87 23.68 32.33
CA ARG A 90 15.55 22.89 31.30
C ARG A 90 14.65 21.94 30.49
N CYS A 91 13.36 21.90 30.80
CA CYS A 91 12.41 21.13 30.03
C CYS A 91 11.84 21.92 28.85
N PRO A 92 11.78 21.37 27.63
CA PRO A 92 11.13 22.02 26.49
C PRO A 92 9.65 22.33 26.70
N ALA A 93 8.97 21.63 27.61
CA ALA A 93 7.59 21.93 28.01
C ALA A 93 7.47 23.24 28.80
N LYS A 94 8.57 23.92 29.12
CA LYS A 94 8.63 25.25 29.70
C LYS A 94 9.37 26.23 28.79
N THR A 95 8.69 27.25 28.36
CA THR A 95 9.18 28.27 27.43
C THR A 95 10.11 29.32 28.06
N ARG A 96 10.66 29.07 29.25
CA ARG A 96 11.57 29.99 29.93
C ARG A 96 12.93 29.37 30.21
N GLY A 97 13.77 29.37 29.17
CA GLY A 97 15.19 29.02 29.30
C GLY A 97 15.73 28.27 28.09
N GLU A 98 16.74 28.83 27.47
CA GLU A 98 17.52 28.17 26.41
C GLU A 98 18.33 27.04 27.01
N LEU A 99 18.00 25.79 26.67
CA LEU A 99 18.80 24.65 27.00
C LEU A 99 19.61 24.17 25.82
N ASN A 100 20.86 23.89 26.10
CA ASN A 100 21.73 23.15 25.23
C ASN A 100 21.22 21.67 25.14
N GLU A 101 21.01 21.16 23.92
CA GLU A 101 20.54 19.78 23.66
C GLU A 101 21.40 18.70 24.36
N GLN A 102 22.69 18.94 24.58
CA GLN A 102 23.58 18.02 25.30
C GLN A 102 23.20 17.88 26.78
N GLU A 103 22.73 18.94 27.43
CA GLU A 103 22.31 18.92 28.84
C GLU A 103 20.96 18.24 29.01
N ILE A 104 20.05 18.38 28.03
CA ILE A 104 18.79 17.65 27.98
C ILE A 104 19.04 16.14 27.86
N ASN A 105 19.98 15.74 27.00
CA ASN A 105 20.33 14.35 26.79
C ASN A 105 21.05 13.73 28.00
N ALA A 106 21.98 14.43 28.63
CA ALA A 106 22.70 13.95 29.79
C ALA A 106 21.78 13.66 30.99
N ARG A 107 20.70 14.44 31.16
CA ARG A 107 19.76 14.25 32.26
C ARG A 107 18.72 13.16 32.03
N LYS A 108 18.32 12.93 30.78
CA LYS A 108 17.45 11.80 30.42
C LYS A 108 18.05 10.44 30.73
N TYR A 109 19.36 10.35 30.66
CA TYR A 109 20.08 9.09 30.95
C TYR A 109 20.54 8.93 32.39
N ASN A 110 20.56 10.01 33.21
CA ASN A 110 21.21 9.99 34.53
C ASN A 110 20.24 10.12 35.72
N GLY A 111 18.93 10.16 35.56
CA GLY A 111 18.10 10.45 36.75
C GLY A 111 16.65 9.98 36.76
N ALA A 112 16.06 9.56 35.70
CA ALA A 112 14.70 9.02 35.71
C ALA A 112 14.72 7.56 36.19
N LYS A 113 14.02 7.23 37.29
CA LYS A 113 13.72 5.83 37.63
C LYS A 113 13.00 5.20 36.43
N GLU A 114 13.47 4.04 36.04
CA GLU A 114 12.85 3.27 34.95
C GLU A 114 11.43 2.86 35.33
N SER A 115 10.48 2.95 34.41
CA SER A 115 9.09 2.56 34.66
C SER A 115 8.96 1.05 34.86
N HIS A 116 8.00 0.64 35.68
CA HIS A 116 7.68 -0.78 35.87
C HIS A 116 7.38 -1.48 34.55
N ALA A 117 6.70 -0.78 33.62
CA ALA A 117 6.42 -1.31 32.30
C ALA A 117 7.69 -1.57 31.49
N HIS A 118 8.69 -0.68 31.57
CA HIS A 118 9.95 -0.87 30.84
C HIS A 118 10.72 -2.08 31.41
N ILE A 119 10.79 -2.20 32.73
CA ILE A 119 11.38 -3.38 33.40
C ILE A 119 10.66 -4.66 32.95
N ARG A 120 9.32 -4.65 32.96
CA ARG A 120 8.54 -5.81 32.52
C ARG A 120 8.79 -6.16 31.05
N MET A 121 8.83 -5.19 30.16
CA MET A 121 9.12 -5.40 28.74
C MET A 121 10.51 -6.01 28.51
N LYS A 122 11.53 -5.55 29.22
CA LYS A 122 12.88 -6.16 29.17
C LYS A 122 12.86 -7.63 29.60
N GLN A 123 12.11 -7.94 30.64
CA GLN A 123 11.94 -9.34 31.10
C GLN A 123 11.24 -10.18 30.04
N ILE A 124 10.13 -9.69 29.45
CA ILE A 124 9.40 -10.37 28.37
C ILE A 124 10.35 -10.69 27.21
N ILE A 125 11.10 -9.72 26.73
CA ILE A 125 12.03 -9.94 25.61
C ILE A 125 13.15 -10.90 26.02
N ALA A 126 13.78 -10.72 27.18
CA ALA A 126 14.87 -11.60 27.60
C ALA A 126 14.41 -13.05 27.81
N GLU A 127 13.21 -13.27 28.36
CA GLU A 127 12.63 -14.61 28.53
C GLU A 127 12.25 -15.23 27.19
N SER A 128 11.65 -14.47 26.26
CA SER A 128 11.30 -14.93 24.93
C SER A 128 12.54 -15.34 24.12
N LEU A 129 13.62 -14.55 24.22
CA LEU A 129 14.91 -14.89 23.60
C LEU A 129 15.52 -16.18 24.14
N ARG A 130 15.39 -16.43 25.46
CA ARG A 130 15.90 -17.69 26.07
C ARG A 130 15.10 -18.92 25.67
N CYS A 131 13.86 -18.76 25.20
CA CYS A 131 13.06 -19.86 24.67
C CYS A 131 13.53 -20.30 23.29
N ASP A 132 14.23 -19.46 22.54
CA ASP A 132 14.63 -19.70 21.15
C ASP A 132 16.09 -20.16 21.05
N PRO A 133 16.36 -21.42 20.63
CA PRO A 133 17.71 -21.95 20.51
C PRO A 133 18.58 -21.24 19.45
N ASN A 134 17.99 -20.45 18.56
CA ASN A 134 18.75 -19.62 17.62
C ASN A 134 19.41 -18.40 18.29
N PHE A 135 18.98 -18.07 19.51
CA PHE A 135 19.57 -17.00 20.31
C PHE A 135 20.49 -17.58 21.40
N SER A 136 21.61 -16.89 21.60
CA SER A 136 22.56 -17.17 22.67
C SER A 136 23.04 -15.88 23.30
N ASP A 137 23.75 -15.99 24.44
CA ASP A 137 24.37 -14.86 25.14
C ASP A 137 23.40 -13.70 25.47
N VAL A 138 22.18 -14.05 25.92
CA VAL A 138 21.12 -13.09 26.28
C VAL A 138 21.50 -12.29 27.51
N LYS A 139 21.72 -10.99 27.34
CA LYS A 139 22.09 -10.05 28.40
C LYS A 139 21.11 -8.90 28.48
N VAL A 140 20.77 -8.48 29.71
CA VAL A 140 19.92 -7.34 29.99
C VAL A 140 20.77 -6.21 30.52
N GLU A 141 20.58 -5.01 30.00
CA GLU A 141 21.27 -3.78 30.44
C GLU A 141 22.80 -3.91 30.56
N THR A 142 23.40 -4.68 29.72
CA THR A 142 24.85 -4.87 29.71
C THR A 142 25.52 -3.97 28.68
N VAL A 143 26.63 -3.34 29.06
CA VAL A 143 27.37 -2.44 28.18
C VAL A 143 27.91 -3.20 26.98
N TRP A 144 27.53 -2.73 25.79
CA TRP A 144 28.15 -3.10 24.54
C TRP A 144 29.25 -2.09 24.22
N ARG A 145 30.50 -2.54 24.28
CA ARG A 145 31.67 -1.70 23.96
C ARG A 145 31.96 -1.76 22.48
N GLY A 146 32.16 -0.60 21.88
CA GLY A 146 32.59 -0.51 20.49
C GLY A 146 34.04 -0.93 20.32
N GLN A 147 34.45 -1.13 19.05
CA GLN A 147 35.84 -1.40 18.67
C GLN A 147 36.77 -0.28 19.14
N GLU A 148 36.32 0.95 19.02
CA GLU A 148 36.93 2.09 19.68
C GLU A 148 36.51 2.10 21.15
N ARG A 149 37.46 1.80 22.06
CA ARG A 149 37.17 1.67 23.51
C ARG A 149 36.47 2.86 24.15
N ALA A 150 36.49 4.03 23.49
CA ALA A 150 35.81 5.25 23.94
C ALA A 150 34.30 5.24 23.66
N THR A 151 33.82 4.41 22.73
CA THR A 151 32.41 4.33 22.35
C THR A 151 31.73 3.14 23.01
N TRP A 152 30.53 3.36 23.53
CA TRP A 152 29.73 2.29 24.12
C TRP A 152 28.24 2.64 24.09
N ARG A 153 27.41 1.62 24.14
CA ARG A 153 25.97 1.72 24.36
C ARG A 153 25.54 0.67 25.38
N LYS A 154 24.42 0.91 26.03
CA LYS A 154 23.78 -0.02 26.96
C LYS A 154 22.37 -0.34 26.42
N PRO A 155 22.22 -1.37 25.56
CA PRO A 155 20.91 -1.77 25.07
C PRO A 155 20.05 -2.34 26.18
N ASP A 156 18.73 -2.25 26.03
CA ASP A 156 17.78 -2.81 26.99
C ASP A 156 17.97 -4.34 27.10
N VAL A 157 18.05 -5.02 25.96
CA VAL A 157 18.41 -6.44 25.87
C VAL A 157 19.33 -6.63 24.66
N GLN A 158 20.30 -7.52 24.77
CA GLN A 158 21.16 -7.93 23.67
C GLN A 158 21.32 -9.45 23.64
N ALA A 159 21.50 -10.01 22.44
CA ALA A 159 21.73 -11.42 22.24
C ALA A 159 22.48 -11.69 20.92
N LEU A 160 22.95 -12.90 20.73
CA LEU A 160 23.51 -13.39 19.47
C LEU A 160 22.46 -14.23 18.74
N TYR A 161 21.96 -13.77 17.61
CA TYR A 161 21.09 -14.56 16.72
C TYR A 161 21.92 -15.30 15.68
N LYS A 162 22.07 -16.61 15.81
CA LYS A 162 22.93 -17.41 14.91
C LYS A 162 24.32 -16.79 14.72
N GLY A 163 24.87 -16.19 15.80
CA GLY A 163 26.17 -15.52 15.80
C GLY A 163 26.13 -14.03 15.42
N LEU A 164 25.03 -13.50 14.90
CA LEU A 164 24.85 -12.07 14.63
C LEU A 164 24.45 -11.34 15.93
N PRO A 165 25.20 -10.33 16.39
CA PRO A 165 24.80 -9.55 17.55
C PRO A 165 23.54 -8.69 17.24
N VAL A 166 22.51 -8.81 18.09
CA VAL A 166 21.28 -8.05 17.98
C VAL A 166 21.04 -7.28 19.28
N ALA A 167 20.80 -5.98 19.16
CA ALA A 167 20.34 -5.12 20.25
C ALA A 167 18.82 -4.91 20.14
N PHE A 168 18.11 -5.19 21.22
CA PHE A 168 16.68 -4.93 21.35
C PHE A 168 16.51 -3.69 22.23
N GLU A 169 15.86 -2.67 21.68
CA GLU A 169 15.59 -1.40 22.34
C GLU A 169 14.08 -1.23 22.51
N ILE A 170 13.64 -0.97 23.74
CA ILE A 170 12.22 -0.90 24.10
C ILE A 170 11.77 0.55 24.08
N GLN A 171 10.81 0.84 23.24
CA GLN A 171 10.28 2.19 23.05
C GLN A 171 8.91 2.32 23.74
N LEU A 172 8.87 2.96 24.90
CA LEU A 172 7.65 3.26 25.64
C LEU A 172 7.29 4.75 25.61
N SER A 173 8.30 5.61 25.59
CA SER A 173 8.14 7.06 25.63
C SER A 173 8.71 7.74 24.40
N THR A 174 8.48 9.03 24.28
CA THR A 174 9.07 9.84 23.21
C THR A 174 10.59 9.84 23.32
N THR A 175 11.29 9.49 22.25
CA THR A 175 12.74 9.68 22.15
C THR A 175 13.03 10.67 21.02
N PHE A 176 14.22 11.24 20.97
CA PHE A 176 14.57 12.17 19.89
C PHE A 176 15.11 11.41 18.68
N LEU A 177 14.79 11.88 17.47
CA LEU A 177 15.30 11.37 16.22
C LEU A 177 16.83 11.19 16.24
N ARG A 178 17.55 12.16 16.84
CA ARG A 178 19.01 12.07 16.99
C ARG A 178 19.44 10.81 17.76
N VAL A 179 18.73 10.45 18.82
CA VAL A 179 19.06 9.26 19.64
C VAL A 179 18.82 7.98 18.82
N ILE A 180 17.74 7.94 18.04
CA ILE A 180 17.46 6.83 17.12
C ILE A 180 18.60 6.69 16.10
N ALA A 181 18.98 7.81 15.46
CA ALA A 181 20.03 7.83 14.46
C ALA A 181 21.40 7.41 15.05
N GLU A 182 21.79 7.94 16.22
CA GLU A 182 23.04 7.60 16.90
C GLU A 182 23.10 6.12 17.31
N ARG A 183 21.97 5.53 17.73
CA ARG A 183 21.89 4.09 18.05
C ARG A 183 22.07 3.24 16.80
N ARG A 184 21.35 3.57 15.72
CA ARG A 184 21.49 2.86 14.44
C ARG A 184 22.91 2.90 13.92
N ASP A 185 23.53 4.08 13.91
CA ASP A 185 24.92 4.28 13.47
C ASP A 185 25.92 3.48 14.33
N PHE A 186 25.74 3.48 15.66
CA PHE A 186 26.58 2.70 16.55
C PHE A 186 26.50 1.20 16.26
N TYR A 187 25.29 0.61 16.26
CA TYR A 187 25.15 -0.83 16.04
C TYR A 187 25.56 -1.25 14.63
N GLN A 188 25.34 -0.39 13.63
CA GLN A 188 25.82 -0.65 12.27
C GLN A 188 27.35 -0.71 12.20
N ARG A 189 28.04 0.25 12.79
CA ARG A 189 29.53 0.28 12.83
C ARG A 189 30.09 -0.90 13.60
N GLU A 190 29.45 -1.31 14.66
CA GLU A 190 29.90 -2.41 15.51
C GLU A 190 29.46 -3.80 14.99
N GLY A 191 28.95 -3.86 13.76
CA GLY A 191 28.57 -5.11 13.13
C GLY A 191 27.34 -5.78 13.75
N GLY A 192 26.56 -5.04 14.52
CA GLY A 192 25.31 -5.50 15.12
C GLY A 192 24.07 -5.09 14.33
N LEU A 193 22.92 -5.51 14.81
CA LEU A 193 21.60 -5.18 14.26
C LEU A 193 20.70 -4.63 15.37
N LEU A 194 19.98 -3.56 15.08
CA LEU A 194 19.06 -2.91 16.02
C LEU A 194 17.62 -3.32 15.76
N CYS A 195 16.96 -3.83 16.79
CA CYS A 195 15.54 -4.18 16.79
C CYS A 195 14.79 -3.28 17.78
N TRP A 196 13.88 -2.47 17.28
CA TRP A 196 13.00 -1.66 18.12
C TRP A 196 11.75 -2.46 18.50
N ILE A 197 11.40 -2.45 19.78
CA ILE A 197 10.22 -3.13 20.33
C ILE A 197 9.31 -2.11 21.00
N PHE A 198 8.05 -2.14 20.65
CA PHE A 198 7.00 -1.32 21.23
C PHE A 198 6.13 -2.15 22.20
N LYS A 199 5.53 -1.50 23.18
CA LYS A 199 4.49 -2.10 24.02
C LYS A 199 3.14 -2.06 23.32
N SER A 200 2.85 -0.93 22.64
CA SER A 200 1.64 -0.68 21.88
C SER A 200 1.91 0.31 20.77
N TYR A 201 1.07 0.27 19.75
CA TYR A 201 1.07 1.24 18.67
C TYR A 201 -0.38 1.53 18.29
N ASP A 202 -0.70 2.80 18.14
CA ASP A 202 -2.01 3.31 17.73
C ASP A 202 -1.76 4.21 16.51
N GLU A 203 -2.30 3.83 15.36
CA GLU A 203 -2.13 4.52 14.09
C GLU A 203 -2.62 5.98 14.13
N ASP A 204 -3.78 6.19 14.75
CA ASP A 204 -4.43 7.51 14.79
C ASP A 204 -3.71 8.46 15.77
N ARG A 205 -2.87 7.92 16.65
CA ARG A 205 -2.17 8.65 17.70
C ARG A 205 -0.67 8.40 17.70
N ALA A 206 -0.14 7.90 16.59
CA ALA A 206 1.29 7.64 16.46
C ALA A 206 2.09 8.93 16.66
N ARG A 207 3.21 8.81 17.37
CA ARG A 207 4.12 9.92 17.60
C ARG A 207 5.14 9.96 16.50
N LEU A 208 5.60 11.13 16.14
CA LEU A 208 6.58 11.33 15.08
C LEU A 208 7.80 10.39 15.23
N THR A 209 8.27 10.13 16.44
CA THR A 209 9.40 9.21 16.68
C THR A 209 9.04 7.74 16.50
N GLN A 210 7.79 7.36 16.66
CA GLN A 210 7.30 6.01 16.32
C GLN A 210 7.23 5.86 14.79
N ASP A 211 6.77 6.90 14.12
CA ASP A 211 6.78 6.97 12.66
C ASP A 211 8.20 6.93 12.10
N ASP A 212 9.16 7.67 12.68
CA ASP A 212 10.57 7.62 12.28
C ASP A 212 11.12 6.19 12.31
N ILE A 213 10.81 5.42 13.35
CA ILE A 213 11.21 4.01 13.47
C ILE A 213 10.48 3.15 12.43
N PHE A 214 9.17 3.29 12.33
CA PHE A 214 8.32 2.52 11.41
C PHE A 214 8.75 2.71 9.95
N TYR A 215 8.81 3.94 9.47
CA TYR A 215 9.19 4.26 8.09
C TYR A 215 10.63 3.84 7.79
N SER A 216 11.55 3.99 8.75
CA SER A 216 12.95 3.58 8.57
C SER A 216 13.16 2.07 8.59
N ASN A 217 12.18 1.29 9.10
CA ASN A 217 12.21 -0.16 9.21
C ASN A 217 11.34 -0.87 8.14
N ASN A 218 11.37 -0.37 6.91
CA ASN A 218 10.58 -0.92 5.79
C ASN A 218 9.08 -1.03 6.11
N HIS A 219 8.53 -0.02 6.81
CA HIS A 219 7.13 0.04 7.24
C HIS A 219 6.68 -1.18 8.07
N ASN A 220 7.57 -1.67 8.93
CA ASN A 220 7.28 -2.72 9.90
C ASN A 220 7.58 -2.24 11.33
N LEU A 221 6.79 -2.72 12.27
CA LEU A 221 7.05 -2.55 13.70
C LEU A 221 6.73 -3.82 14.47
N PHE A 222 7.32 -3.95 15.66
CA PHE A 222 7.22 -5.12 16.50
C PHE A 222 6.73 -4.75 17.89
N LEU A 223 5.76 -5.53 18.36
CA LEU A 223 5.18 -5.39 19.68
C LEU A 223 5.49 -6.63 20.51
N ALA A 224 5.73 -6.42 21.79
CA ALA A 224 5.85 -7.53 22.73
C ALA A 224 4.90 -7.34 23.92
N SER A 225 4.42 -8.45 24.46
CA SER A 225 3.47 -8.51 25.56
C SER A 225 3.58 -9.84 26.30
N ASP A 226 2.84 -9.98 27.39
CA ASP A 226 2.72 -11.28 28.09
C ASP A 226 2.15 -12.37 27.18
N ASN A 227 1.29 -12.00 26.21
CA ASN A 227 0.79 -12.94 25.20
C ASN A 227 1.91 -13.44 24.29
N THR A 228 2.74 -12.53 23.72
CA THR A 228 3.86 -12.94 22.86
C THR A 228 4.90 -13.77 23.62
N LEU A 229 5.09 -13.53 24.91
CA LEU A 229 5.94 -14.38 25.76
C LEU A 229 5.35 -15.79 25.90
N THR A 230 4.04 -15.89 26.11
CA THR A 230 3.36 -17.20 26.17
C THR A 230 3.50 -17.95 24.86
N GLU A 231 3.28 -17.29 23.74
CA GLU A 231 3.49 -17.85 22.39
C GLU A 231 4.97 -18.26 22.18
N SER A 232 5.92 -17.47 22.64
CA SER A 232 7.35 -17.79 22.54
C SER A 232 7.69 -19.06 23.32
N ARG A 233 7.12 -19.23 24.52
CA ARG A 233 7.30 -20.44 25.33
C ARG A 233 6.69 -21.68 24.65
N ASN A 234 5.48 -21.52 24.10
CA ASN A 234 4.77 -22.60 23.41
C ASN A 234 5.50 -23.05 22.13
N ALA A 235 5.99 -22.09 21.35
CA ALA A 235 6.67 -22.35 20.08
C ALA A 235 8.15 -22.75 20.25
N GLY A 236 8.78 -22.45 21.39
CA GLY A 236 10.22 -22.56 21.56
C GLY A 236 11.00 -21.64 20.62
N ARG A 237 10.44 -20.48 20.30
CA ARG A 237 10.95 -19.46 19.39
C ARG A 237 10.62 -18.07 19.90
N LEU A 238 11.42 -17.06 19.54
CA LEU A 238 11.04 -15.67 19.77
C LEU A 238 9.84 -15.30 18.89
N MET A 239 8.68 -15.09 19.51
CA MET A 239 7.45 -14.68 18.85
C MET A 239 7.18 -13.19 19.15
N LEU A 240 6.91 -12.40 18.11
CA LEU A 240 6.57 -10.98 18.21
C LEU A 240 5.24 -10.71 17.49
N ASP A 241 4.44 -9.77 17.99
CA ASP A 241 3.29 -9.25 17.26
C ASP A 241 3.81 -8.22 16.24
N CYS A 242 3.77 -8.61 14.97
CA CYS A 242 4.28 -7.84 13.86
C CYS A 242 3.17 -7.06 13.22
N ARG A 243 3.40 -5.77 12.97
CA ARG A 243 2.50 -4.88 12.27
C ARG A 243 3.23 -4.25 11.10
N TRP A 244 2.55 -4.12 9.96
CA TRP A 244 3.12 -3.50 8.77
C TRP A 244 2.08 -2.77 7.95
N ALA A 245 2.54 -1.83 7.13
CA ALA A 245 1.74 -1.24 6.08
C ALA A 245 1.73 -2.19 4.86
N GLU A 246 0.57 -2.49 4.33
CA GLU A 246 0.39 -3.35 3.15
C GLU A 246 -0.18 -2.51 2.00
N PRO A 247 0.59 -2.26 0.94
CA PRO A 247 0.10 -1.55 -0.23
C PRO A 247 -0.85 -2.44 -1.05
N TYR A 248 -1.88 -1.84 -1.62
CA TYR A 248 -2.83 -2.49 -2.52
C TYR A 248 -3.36 -1.50 -3.55
N VAL A 249 -3.90 -1.99 -4.65
CA VAL A 249 -4.48 -1.13 -5.68
C VAL A 249 -5.99 -0.99 -5.46
N GLU A 250 -6.46 0.24 -5.33
CA GLU A 250 -7.86 0.58 -5.23
C GLU A 250 -8.21 1.67 -6.25
N ASN A 251 -9.18 1.39 -7.12
CA ASN A 251 -9.59 2.31 -8.20
C ASN A 251 -8.45 2.81 -9.12
N GLY A 252 -7.39 2.00 -9.28
CA GLY A 252 -6.22 2.36 -10.08
C GLY A 252 -5.28 3.34 -9.38
N GLN A 253 -5.33 3.40 -8.06
CA GLN A 253 -4.38 4.13 -7.22
C GLN A 253 -3.84 3.20 -6.14
N VAL A 254 -2.57 3.40 -5.78
CA VAL A 254 -1.97 2.67 -4.68
C VAL A 254 -2.48 3.25 -3.36
N ALA A 255 -3.15 2.43 -2.58
CA ALA A 255 -3.58 2.70 -1.22
C ALA A 255 -2.80 1.81 -0.25
N THR A 256 -2.90 2.09 1.05
CA THR A 256 -2.21 1.33 2.09
C THR A 256 -3.21 0.96 3.17
N ARG A 257 -3.13 -0.28 3.65
CA ARG A 257 -3.87 -0.76 4.83
C ARG A 257 -2.91 -1.34 5.85
N TRP A 258 -3.33 -1.35 7.11
CA TRP A 258 -2.59 -2.03 8.15
C TRP A 258 -2.86 -3.53 8.15
N SER A 259 -1.79 -4.28 8.33
CA SER A 259 -1.81 -5.73 8.46
C SER A 259 -0.94 -6.16 9.63
N GLY A 260 -1.16 -7.38 10.15
CA GLY A 260 -0.32 -7.86 11.24
C GLY A 260 -0.63 -9.29 11.66
N ARG A 261 0.35 -9.92 12.29
CA ARG A 261 0.21 -11.23 12.93
C ARG A 261 1.34 -11.46 13.93
N ILE A 262 1.16 -12.42 14.79
CA ILE A 262 2.27 -12.97 15.57
C ILE A 262 3.12 -13.84 14.65
N ALA A 263 4.43 -13.61 14.66
CA ALA A 263 5.40 -14.31 13.82
C ALA A 263 6.67 -14.62 14.59
N SER A 264 7.35 -15.67 14.18
CA SER A 264 8.63 -16.05 14.71
C SER A 264 9.75 -15.22 14.12
N PHE A 265 10.77 -14.88 14.91
CA PHE A 265 11.91 -14.07 14.46
C PHE A 265 12.70 -14.69 13.30
N ASP A 266 12.66 -15.99 13.12
CA ASP A 266 13.30 -16.70 12.00
C ASP A 266 12.58 -16.51 10.65
N GLU A 267 11.35 -15.96 10.66
CA GLU A 267 10.63 -15.55 9.45
C GLU A 267 11.08 -14.16 8.94
N PHE A 268 11.83 -13.40 9.76
CA PHE A 268 12.18 -12.03 9.43
C PHE A 268 13.36 -11.94 8.47
N GLN A 269 13.31 -10.95 7.61
CA GLN A 269 14.44 -10.53 6.81
C GLN A 269 15.30 -9.54 7.60
N LEU A 270 16.61 -9.76 7.59
CA LEU A 270 17.58 -8.99 8.36
C LEU A 270 18.51 -8.22 7.39
N ASP A 271 18.37 -6.91 7.35
CA ASP A 271 19.25 -6.02 6.57
C ASP A 271 20.18 -5.24 7.51
N GLN A 272 21.32 -5.83 7.80
CA GLN A 272 22.34 -5.25 8.67
C GLN A 272 22.88 -3.93 8.11
N LYS A 273 23.01 -3.79 6.80
CA LYS A 273 23.53 -2.58 6.16
C LYS A 273 22.61 -1.38 6.34
N ARG A 274 21.31 -1.61 6.22
CA ARG A 274 20.31 -0.56 6.40
C ARG A 274 19.74 -0.52 7.81
N GLN A 275 20.20 -1.39 8.72
CA GLN A 275 19.68 -1.53 10.08
C GLN A 275 18.15 -1.72 10.08
N ARG A 276 17.68 -2.72 9.34
CA ARG A 276 16.26 -3.05 9.18
C ARG A 276 16.00 -4.50 9.54
N ILE A 277 14.90 -4.73 10.20
CA ILE A 277 14.32 -6.05 10.48
C ILE A 277 12.87 -5.97 10.04
N PHE A 278 12.42 -6.83 9.15
CA PHE A 278 11.05 -6.77 8.66
C PHE A 278 10.52 -8.16 8.32
N LEU A 279 9.22 -8.35 8.54
CA LEU A 279 8.49 -9.55 8.14
C LEU A 279 7.91 -9.38 6.73
N PHE A 280 7.42 -8.20 6.43
CA PHE A 280 6.81 -7.86 5.16
C PHE A 280 7.67 -6.86 4.40
N ASP A 281 8.02 -7.19 3.15
CA ASP A 281 8.82 -6.30 2.30
C ASP A 281 7.93 -5.26 1.62
N TYR A 282 7.76 -4.12 2.32
CA TYR A 282 6.93 -3.02 1.83
C TYR A 282 7.50 -2.39 0.56
N GLU A 283 8.83 -2.20 0.45
CA GLU A 283 9.45 -1.58 -0.72
C GLU A 283 9.14 -2.39 -1.99
N SER A 284 9.34 -3.71 -1.95
CA SER A 284 8.99 -4.57 -3.08
C SER A 284 7.48 -4.61 -3.36
N ALA A 285 6.66 -4.63 -2.33
CA ALA A 285 5.21 -4.69 -2.48
C ALA A 285 4.62 -3.39 -3.07
N VAL A 286 5.16 -2.23 -2.70
CA VAL A 286 4.70 -0.94 -3.25
C VAL A 286 5.09 -0.79 -4.72
N ASP A 287 6.25 -1.31 -5.12
CA ASP A 287 6.66 -1.30 -6.53
C ASP A 287 5.75 -2.20 -7.36
N CYS A 288 5.45 -3.42 -6.91
CA CYS A 288 4.46 -4.29 -7.56
C CYS A 288 3.06 -3.63 -7.65
N ALA A 289 2.61 -2.97 -6.59
CA ALA A 289 1.32 -2.29 -6.60
C ALA A 289 1.28 -1.07 -7.54
N LYS A 290 2.40 -0.38 -7.73
CA LYS A 290 2.50 0.70 -8.73
C LYS A 290 2.41 0.14 -10.15
N ASP A 291 3.18 -0.92 -10.45
CA ASP A 291 3.13 -1.57 -11.76
C ASP A 291 1.71 -2.05 -12.08
N GLU A 292 1.03 -2.70 -11.13
CA GLU A 292 -0.38 -3.11 -11.25
C GLU A 292 -1.32 -1.93 -11.49
N SER A 293 -1.11 -0.81 -10.78
CA SER A 293 -1.90 0.42 -10.93
C SER A 293 -1.71 1.05 -12.30
N GLU A 294 -0.47 1.11 -12.80
CA GLU A 294 -0.14 1.63 -14.13
C GLU A 294 -0.75 0.75 -15.22
N GLU A 295 -0.63 -0.58 -15.10
CA GLU A 295 -1.23 -1.53 -16.03
C GLU A 295 -2.76 -1.42 -16.04
N ALA A 296 -3.40 -1.36 -14.88
CA ALA A 296 -4.85 -1.18 -14.78
C ALA A 296 -5.32 0.15 -15.39
N THR A 297 -4.53 1.21 -15.24
CA THR A 297 -4.81 2.52 -15.84
C THR A 297 -4.67 2.48 -17.35
N HIS A 298 -3.60 1.83 -17.85
CA HIS A 298 -3.39 1.63 -19.27
C HIS A 298 -4.52 0.81 -19.91
N GLN A 299 -4.92 -0.29 -19.29
CA GLN A 299 -6.05 -1.11 -19.76
C GLN A 299 -7.36 -0.32 -19.81
N ARG A 300 -7.65 0.52 -18.82
CA ARG A 300 -8.84 1.40 -18.83
C ARG A 300 -8.79 2.41 -19.97
N THR A 301 -7.62 3.01 -20.21
CA THR A 301 -7.41 3.94 -21.33
C THR A 301 -7.65 3.26 -22.66
N GLN A 302 -7.08 2.07 -22.87
CA GLN A 302 -7.30 1.27 -24.05
C GLN A 302 -8.77 0.92 -24.29
N GLU A 303 -9.48 0.52 -23.22
CA GLU A 303 -10.91 0.21 -23.31
C GLU A 303 -11.74 1.45 -23.66
N ALA A 304 -11.42 2.61 -23.11
CA ALA A 304 -12.07 3.87 -23.46
C ALA A 304 -11.85 4.23 -24.93
N ILE A 305 -10.64 4.04 -25.46
CA ILE A 305 -10.35 4.25 -26.90
C ILE A 305 -11.16 3.26 -27.76
N ARG A 306 -11.21 1.97 -27.39
CA ARG A 306 -12.03 0.95 -28.10
C ARG A 306 -13.50 1.33 -28.14
N GLN A 307 -14.05 1.78 -27.02
CA GLN A 307 -15.44 2.19 -26.93
C GLN A 307 -15.72 3.43 -27.77
N ARG A 308 -14.90 4.47 -27.68
CA ARG A 308 -15.04 5.69 -28.51
C ARG A 308 -14.93 5.36 -30.00
N PHE A 309 -13.96 4.53 -30.39
CA PHE A 309 -13.80 4.11 -31.78
C PHE A 309 -15.03 3.33 -32.26
N ALA A 310 -15.56 2.43 -31.46
CA ALA A 310 -16.76 1.69 -31.75
C ALA A 310 -17.98 2.60 -31.95
N GLU A 311 -18.20 3.54 -31.04
CA GLU A 311 -19.30 4.52 -31.13
C GLU A 311 -19.17 5.37 -32.40
N PHE A 312 -17.96 5.88 -32.66
CA PHE A 312 -17.69 6.59 -33.92
C PHE A 312 -18.05 5.73 -35.14
N TRP A 313 -17.52 4.50 -35.18
CA TRP A 313 -17.67 3.66 -36.37
C TRP A 313 -19.12 3.25 -36.63
N ILE A 314 -19.83 2.84 -35.59
CA ILE A 314 -21.22 2.38 -35.66
C ILE A 314 -22.14 3.52 -36.09
N ASN A 315 -21.93 4.72 -35.54
CA ASN A 315 -22.82 5.84 -35.75
C ASN A 315 -22.49 6.70 -36.98
N ARG A 316 -21.20 6.82 -37.35
CA ARG A 316 -20.73 7.81 -38.36
C ARG A 316 -19.78 7.28 -39.41
N GLY A 317 -18.89 6.35 -39.05
CA GLY A 317 -17.71 6.01 -39.86
C GLY A 317 -17.99 5.44 -41.26
N GLY A 318 -19.05 4.70 -41.43
CA GLY A 318 -19.32 4.03 -42.71
C GLY A 318 -20.21 4.76 -43.71
N LYS A 319 -21.01 5.75 -43.25
CA LYS A 319 -22.09 6.34 -44.10
C LYS A 319 -21.78 7.72 -44.66
N ASN A 320 -20.92 8.52 -44.03
CA ASN A 320 -20.88 9.96 -44.25
C ASN A 320 -19.57 10.52 -44.84
N ALA A 321 -18.65 9.66 -45.19
CA ALA A 321 -17.35 10.08 -45.73
C ALA A 321 -17.42 10.75 -47.09
N SER A 322 -18.56 10.65 -47.77
CA SER A 322 -18.73 11.16 -49.17
C SER A 322 -19.61 12.40 -49.29
N SER A 323 -20.16 12.95 -48.21
CA SER A 323 -21.04 14.12 -48.25
C SER A 323 -20.50 15.30 -47.42
N GLY A 324 -20.89 16.53 -47.74
CA GLY A 324 -20.43 17.79 -47.17
C GLY A 324 -20.49 17.99 -45.65
N SER A 325 -20.79 16.94 -44.89
CA SER A 325 -20.77 16.88 -43.39
C SER A 325 -19.47 16.27 -42.83
N TRP A 326 -18.41 16.19 -43.62
CA TRP A 326 -17.12 15.61 -43.21
C TRP A 326 -16.42 16.39 -42.07
N LYS A 327 -16.61 17.69 -41.98
CA LYS A 327 -15.84 18.52 -41.04
C LYS A 327 -15.95 18.10 -39.58
N PRO A 328 -17.14 17.90 -39.01
CA PRO A 328 -17.27 17.40 -37.61
C PRO A 328 -16.76 15.96 -37.45
N VAL A 329 -16.92 15.13 -38.47
CA VAL A 329 -16.43 13.74 -38.48
C VAL A 329 -14.91 13.70 -38.57
N ARG A 330 -14.30 14.66 -39.29
CA ARG A 330 -12.84 14.78 -39.44
C ARG A 330 -12.15 15.08 -38.09
N ASP A 331 -12.69 15.98 -37.32
CA ASP A 331 -12.10 16.36 -36.04
C ASP A 331 -12.08 15.15 -35.07
N GLU A 332 -13.20 14.44 -34.96
CA GLU A 332 -13.29 13.21 -34.14
C GLU A 332 -12.38 12.09 -34.66
N TRP A 333 -12.26 11.94 -35.98
CA TRP A 333 -11.32 10.98 -36.59
C TRP A 333 -9.87 11.32 -36.30
N SER A 334 -9.51 12.61 -36.34
CA SER A 334 -8.16 13.07 -36.03
C SER A 334 -7.79 12.85 -34.55
N GLU A 335 -8.75 13.00 -33.65
CA GLU A 335 -8.55 12.64 -32.23
C GLU A 335 -8.29 11.16 -32.05
N LEU A 336 -9.07 10.29 -32.70
CA LEU A 336 -8.88 8.85 -32.67
C LEU A 336 -7.55 8.43 -33.31
N GLN A 337 -7.11 9.11 -34.42
CA GLN A 337 -5.78 8.89 -35.00
C GLN A 337 -4.68 9.20 -34.01
N PHE A 338 -4.79 10.31 -33.29
CA PHE A 338 -3.80 10.71 -32.28
C PHE A 338 -3.75 9.70 -31.12
N GLU A 339 -4.90 9.31 -30.56
CA GLU A 339 -4.96 8.34 -29.48
C GLU A 339 -4.40 6.96 -29.89
N LEU A 340 -4.75 6.49 -31.08
CA LEU A 340 -4.24 5.22 -31.60
C LEU A 340 -2.73 5.29 -31.94
N SER A 341 -2.23 6.46 -32.33
CA SER A 341 -0.78 6.64 -32.55
C SER A 341 0.03 6.52 -31.24
N LEU A 342 -0.52 6.94 -30.12
CA LEU A 342 0.09 6.74 -28.80
C LEU A 342 0.18 5.24 -28.43
N GLU A 343 -0.74 4.43 -28.92
CA GLU A 343 -0.72 2.96 -28.79
C GLU A 343 0.10 2.26 -29.90
N GLY A 344 0.85 3.02 -30.68
CA GLY A 344 1.70 2.51 -31.78
C GLY A 344 0.93 1.97 -32.99
N MET A 345 -0.24 2.55 -33.26
CA MET A 345 -1.10 2.18 -34.37
C MET A 345 -1.37 3.38 -35.31
N ASP A 346 -1.02 3.23 -36.56
CA ASP A 346 -1.31 4.23 -37.60
C ASP A 346 -2.57 3.86 -38.35
N ILE A 347 -3.51 4.80 -38.46
CA ILE A 347 -4.71 4.67 -39.26
C ILE A 347 -4.72 5.73 -40.40
N PRO A 348 -5.40 5.47 -41.53
CA PRO A 348 -5.38 6.38 -42.68
C PRO A 348 -6.04 7.72 -42.34
N ASP A 349 -5.69 8.76 -43.13
CA ASP A 349 -6.25 10.12 -42.95
C ASP A 349 -7.77 10.17 -43.15
N HIS A 350 -8.34 9.17 -43.75
CA HIS A 350 -9.78 9.13 -44.03
C HIS A 350 -10.39 7.77 -43.73
N PRO A 351 -11.47 7.69 -42.92
CA PRO A 351 -12.08 6.43 -42.51
C PRO A 351 -12.69 5.62 -43.68
N ALA A 352 -12.90 6.22 -44.81
CA ALA A 352 -13.45 5.53 -46.00
C ALA A 352 -12.37 4.82 -46.84
N GLU A 353 -11.11 4.71 -46.39
CA GLU A 353 -10.13 3.85 -47.02
C GLU A 353 -10.72 2.45 -47.19
N GLN A 354 -10.68 1.94 -48.43
CA GLN A 354 -11.56 0.84 -48.83
C GLN A 354 -11.30 -0.46 -48.04
N SER A 355 -10.02 -0.79 -47.80
CA SER A 355 -9.67 -2.02 -47.08
C SER A 355 -10.05 -1.93 -45.61
N LEU A 356 -9.69 -0.82 -44.93
CA LEU A 356 -10.04 -0.56 -43.54
C LEU A 356 -11.55 -0.50 -43.35
N ALA A 357 -12.25 0.31 -44.17
CA ALA A 357 -13.69 0.48 -44.03
C ALA A 357 -14.46 -0.84 -44.27
N GLY A 358 -14.02 -1.64 -45.22
CA GLY A 358 -14.63 -2.94 -45.50
C GLY A 358 -14.48 -3.92 -44.34
N ALA A 359 -13.30 -3.98 -43.77
CA ALA A 359 -13.01 -4.82 -42.60
C ALA A 359 -13.83 -4.38 -41.37
N LEU A 360 -13.75 -3.10 -41.00
CA LEU A 360 -14.44 -2.57 -39.81
C LEU A 360 -15.97 -2.67 -39.91
N ASN A 361 -16.52 -2.38 -41.10
CA ASN A 361 -17.96 -2.60 -41.34
C ASN A 361 -18.37 -4.06 -41.09
N ALA A 362 -17.56 -5.01 -41.57
CA ALA A 362 -17.80 -6.43 -41.36
C ALA A 362 -17.70 -6.82 -39.87
N PHE A 363 -16.63 -6.40 -39.22
CA PHE A 363 -16.33 -6.80 -37.83
C PHE A 363 -17.34 -6.21 -36.84
N TYR A 364 -17.65 -4.93 -36.97
CA TYR A 364 -18.72 -4.33 -36.17
C TYR A 364 -20.09 -4.90 -36.50
N SER A 365 -20.39 -5.27 -37.76
CA SER A 365 -21.63 -5.97 -38.10
C SER A 365 -21.73 -7.33 -37.39
N ALA A 366 -20.64 -8.08 -37.31
CA ALA A 366 -20.61 -9.34 -36.55
C ALA A 366 -20.85 -9.11 -35.07
N ARG A 367 -20.21 -8.10 -34.46
CA ARG A 367 -20.39 -7.75 -33.06
C ARG A 367 -21.83 -7.33 -32.74
N GLU A 368 -22.37 -6.41 -33.54
CA GLU A 368 -23.71 -5.85 -33.34
C GLU A 368 -24.86 -6.80 -33.75
N GLY A 369 -24.58 -7.83 -34.55
CA GLY A 369 -25.61 -8.73 -35.11
C GLY A 369 -26.51 -8.07 -36.16
N ARG A 370 -26.09 -6.92 -36.71
CA ARG A 370 -26.81 -6.15 -37.71
C ARG A 370 -25.82 -5.47 -38.67
N PRO A 371 -26.24 -5.13 -39.89
CA PRO A 371 -25.36 -4.40 -40.82
C PRO A 371 -24.91 -3.04 -40.24
N VAL A 372 -23.59 -2.78 -40.25
CA VAL A 372 -22.95 -1.51 -39.91
C VAL A 372 -22.25 -0.96 -41.16
N GLY A 373 -22.39 0.33 -41.42
CA GLY A 373 -21.70 1.01 -42.53
C GLY A 373 -22.22 0.70 -43.94
N TRP A 374 -23.03 -0.31 -44.14
CA TRP A 374 -23.64 -0.67 -45.41
C TRP A 374 -25.17 -0.54 -45.39
N LYS A 375 -25.76 -0.28 -46.56
CA LYS A 375 -27.22 -0.23 -46.76
C LYS A 375 -27.79 -1.64 -46.92
N PHE A 376 -27.53 -2.54 -45.99
CA PHE A 376 -28.08 -3.89 -45.95
C PHE A 376 -29.14 -4.02 -44.85
N ASN A 377 -30.02 -5.01 -44.98
CA ASN A 377 -31.07 -5.26 -43.99
C ASN A 377 -30.74 -6.46 -43.08
N LYS A 378 -29.88 -7.37 -43.55
CA LYS A 378 -29.59 -8.63 -42.86
C LYS A 378 -28.10 -8.86 -42.76
N LEU A 379 -27.66 -9.56 -41.71
CA LEU A 379 -26.27 -9.90 -41.47
C LEU A 379 -25.71 -10.83 -42.54
N ILE A 380 -26.53 -11.70 -43.12
CA ILE A 380 -26.17 -12.58 -44.22
C ILE A 380 -25.66 -11.80 -45.46
N GLU A 381 -26.24 -10.61 -45.72
CA GLU A 381 -25.81 -9.76 -46.87
C GLU A 381 -24.37 -9.23 -46.64
N VAL A 382 -24.04 -8.94 -45.39
CA VAL A 382 -22.68 -8.60 -44.97
C VAL A 382 -21.74 -9.79 -45.24
N ALA A 383 -22.11 -11.00 -44.86
CA ALA A 383 -21.31 -12.20 -45.08
C ALA A 383 -21.07 -12.42 -46.60
N HIS A 384 -22.11 -12.26 -47.42
CA HIS A 384 -21.95 -12.33 -48.90
C HIS A 384 -21.01 -11.25 -49.44
N ARG A 385 -21.06 -10.03 -48.89
CA ARG A 385 -20.21 -8.92 -49.29
C ARG A 385 -18.75 -9.18 -48.94
N VAL A 386 -18.48 -9.67 -47.69
CA VAL A 386 -17.13 -10.03 -47.27
C VAL A 386 -16.52 -11.10 -48.15
N HIS A 387 -17.26 -12.19 -48.39
CA HIS A 387 -16.79 -13.26 -49.28
C HIS A 387 -16.54 -12.77 -50.74
N GLY A 388 -17.36 -11.85 -51.25
CA GLY A 388 -17.23 -11.35 -52.63
C GLY A 388 -16.09 -10.34 -52.82
N SER A 389 -15.95 -9.39 -51.89
CA SER A 389 -15.12 -8.19 -52.10
C SER A 389 -14.02 -7.99 -51.06
N TYR A 390 -14.04 -8.71 -49.91
CA TYR A 390 -13.08 -8.53 -48.83
C TYR A 390 -12.56 -9.88 -48.32
N LYS A 391 -12.13 -10.74 -49.23
CA LYS A 391 -11.71 -12.11 -48.92
C LYS A 391 -10.57 -12.18 -47.90
N GLY A 392 -9.65 -11.23 -47.93
CA GLY A 392 -8.54 -11.14 -46.97
C GLY A 392 -9.01 -10.92 -45.51
N HIS A 393 -10.24 -10.50 -45.29
CA HIS A 393 -10.81 -10.34 -43.96
C HIS A 393 -11.80 -11.46 -43.59
N LEU A 394 -12.05 -12.42 -44.45
CA LEU A 394 -13.04 -13.48 -44.26
C LEU A 394 -12.72 -14.36 -43.06
N ARG A 395 -11.44 -14.68 -42.82
CA ARG A 395 -10.99 -15.50 -41.69
C ARG A 395 -11.33 -14.82 -40.36
N ARG A 396 -10.95 -13.54 -40.18
CA ARG A 396 -11.26 -12.74 -38.97
C ARG A 396 -12.76 -12.53 -38.81
N PHE A 397 -13.47 -12.22 -39.87
CA PHE A 397 -14.93 -12.07 -39.82
C PHE A 397 -15.63 -13.34 -39.34
N ARG A 398 -15.22 -14.51 -39.89
CA ARG A 398 -15.76 -15.80 -39.44
C ARG A 398 -15.48 -16.06 -37.97
N GLN A 399 -14.29 -15.77 -37.49
CA GLN A 399 -13.91 -15.88 -36.09
C GLN A 399 -14.82 -15.02 -35.23
N LEU A 400 -15.04 -13.76 -35.55
CA LEU A 400 -15.95 -12.88 -34.82
C LEU A 400 -17.41 -13.34 -34.84
N LEU A 401 -17.90 -13.91 -35.96
CA LEU A 401 -19.23 -14.53 -36.02
C LEU A 401 -19.36 -15.71 -35.05
N LEU A 402 -18.30 -16.48 -34.81
CA LEU A 402 -18.25 -17.56 -33.83
C LEU A 402 -18.25 -16.98 -32.40
N THR A 403 -17.33 -16.08 -32.12
CA THR A 403 -17.18 -15.45 -30.80
C THR A 403 -18.47 -14.74 -30.34
N TYR A 404 -19.15 -14.04 -31.23
CA TYR A 404 -20.39 -13.34 -30.89
C TYR A 404 -21.66 -14.19 -31.10
N ASN A 405 -21.53 -15.50 -31.31
CA ASN A 405 -22.64 -16.46 -31.45
C ASN A 405 -23.64 -16.08 -32.57
N ARG A 406 -23.13 -15.66 -33.75
CA ARG A 406 -23.97 -15.23 -34.86
C ARG A 406 -24.27 -16.33 -35.88
N GLN A 407 -23.82 -17.56 -35.70
CA GLN A 407 -23.99 -18.66 -36.64
C GLN A 407 -25.46 -18.99 -36.90
N ASP A 408 -26.25 -19.07 -35.82
CA ASP A 408 -27.69 -19.41 -35.95
C ASP A 408 -28.49 -18.27 -36.59
N GLN A 409 -28.06 -17.01 -36.37
CA GLN A 409 -28.64 -15.88 -37.08
C GLN A 409 -28.38 -15.99 -38.58
N ILE A 410 -27.12 -16.21 -39.00
CA ILE A 410 -26.74 -16.40 -40.39
C ILE A 410 -27.50 -17.56 -41.01
N ARG A 411 -27.65 -18.72 -40.32
CA ARG A 411 -28.43 -19.89 -40.80
C ARG A 411 -29.91 -19.54 -41.01
N ARG A 412 -30.53 -18.84 -40.10
CA ARG A 412 -31.95 -18.42 -40.22
C ARG A 412 -32.19 -17.43 -41.35
N GLU A 413 -31.17 -16.57 -41.65
CA GLU A 413 -31.22 -15.59 -42.71
C GLU A 413 -30.95 -16.21 -44.10
N ASP A 414 -30.23 -17.35 -44.18
CA ASP A 414 -29.83 -18.06 -45.40
C ASP A 414 -30.95 -18.99 -45.90
N ARG A 415 -32.12 -18.43 -46.20
CA ARG A 415 -33.32 -19.20 -46.61
C ARG A 415 -33.13 -20.08 -47.84
N GLU A 416 -32.23 -19.66 -48.76
CA GLU A 416 -31.98 -20.35 -50.01
C GLU A 416 -30.70 -21.24 -49.98
N GLY A 417 -30.03 -21.34 -48.86
CA GLY A 417 -28.78 -22.11 -48.65
C GLY A 417 -27.57 -21.60 -49.46
N LYS A 418 -27.67 -20.41 -50.02
CA LYS A 418 -26.59 -19.82 -50.87
C LYS A 418 -25.32 -19.55 -50.10
N TRP A 419 -25.45 -19.14 -48.82
CA TRP A 419 -24.30 -18.93 -47.98
C TRP A 419 -23.66 -20.26 -47.56
N GLN A 420 -24.48 -21.23 -47.22
CA GLN A 420 -24.02 -22.57 -46.83
C GLN A 420 -23.24 -23.24 -47.99
N ALA A 421 -23.69 -23.06 -49.25
CA ALA A 421 -22.96 -23.54 -50.41
C ALA A 421 -21.57 -22.87 -50.52
N LYS A 422 -21.47 -21.55 -50.27
CA LYS A 422 -20.20 -20.84 -50.29
C LYS A 422 -19.29 -21.30 -49.15
N VAL A 423 -19.80 -21.52 -47.95
CA VAL A 423 -19.05 -22.06 -46.80
C VAL A 423 -18.40 -23.40 -47.13
N LYS A 424 -19.14 -24.31 -47.78
CA LYS A 424 -18.61 -25.60 -48.25
C LYS A 424 -17.48 -25.42 -49.26
N GLN A 425 -17.54 -24.43 -50.14
CA GLN A 425 -16.51 -24.15 -51.13
C GLN A 425 -15.24 -23.55 -50.54
N TYR A 426 -15.36 -22.53 -49.68
CA TYR A 426 -14.17 -21.80 -49.19
C TYR A 426 -13.52 -22.44 -47.96
N THR A 427 -14.23 -23.25 -47.17
CA THR A 427 -13.66 -23.84 -45.94
C THR A 427 -12.42 -24.72 -46.22
N PRO A 428 -12.41 -25.62 -47.23
CA PRO A 428 -11.20 -26.33 -47.60
C PRO A 428 -10.04 -25.41 -48.02
N LEU A 429 -10.35 -24.36 -48.78
CA LEU A 429 -9.35 -23.39 -49.24
C LEU A 429 -8.73 -22.59 -48.10
N LEU A 430 -9.52 -22.24 -47.11
CA LEU A 430 -8.99 -21.63 -45.88
C LEU A 430 -8.07 -22.58 -45.10
N LYS A 431 -8.37 -23.88 -45.07
CA LYS A 431 -7.53 -24.90 -44.41
C LYS A 431 -6.21 -25.11 -45.14
N THR A 432 -6.18 -25.03 -46.45
CA THR A 432 -4.96 -25.16 -47.29
C THR A 432 -4.19 -23.87 -47.49
N ASN A 433 -4.59 -22.78 -46.82
CA ASN A 433 -4.01 -21.44 -47.00
C ASN A 433 -3.94 -20.98 -48.46
N ASP A 434 -5.03 -21.18 -49.22
CA ASP A 434 -5.12 -20.73 -50.61
C ASP A 434 -4.89 -19.21 -50.72
N PRO A 435 -4.03 -18.74 -51.65
CA PRO A 435 -3.71 -17.32 -51.83
C PRO A 435 -4.91 -16.40 -52.03
N THR A 436 -6.04 -16.92 -52.58
CA THR A 436 -7.28 -16.16 -52.75
C THR A 436 -7.87 -15.63 -51.44
N TYR A 437 -7.56 -16.29 -50.33
CA TYR A 437 -8.04 -15.98 -48.99
C TYR A 437 -6.91 -15.60 -48.04
N GLU A 438 -5.76 -15.20 -48.61
CA GLU A 438 -4.65 -14.67 -47.80
C GLU A 438 -5.13 -13.47 -46.97
N SER A 439 -4.72 -13.45 -45.68
CA SER A 439 -5.16 -12.41 -44.76
C SER A 439 -4.55 -11.06 -45.10
N ASP A 440 -5.37 -10.02 -45.25
CA ASP A 440 -4.89 -8.64 -45.30
C ASP A 440 -4.45 -8.21 -43.91
N ASN A 441 -3.14 -8.02 -43.72
CA ASN A 441 -2.52 -7.71 -42.45
C ASN A 441 -2.10 -6.23 -42.30
N ARG A 442 -2.46 -5.36 -43.25
CA ARG A 442 -2.10 -3.92 -43.18
C ARG A 442 -2.51 -3.26 -41.89
N TYR A 443 -3.68 -3.61 -41.39
CA TYR A 443 -4.23 -3.08 -40.11
C TYR A 443 -4.38 -4.17 -39.06
N ALA A 444 -3.55 -5.20 -39.06
CA ALA A 444 -3.70 -6.34 -38.16
C ALA A 444 -3.66 -5.91 -36.68
N LYS A 445 -2.68 -5.09 -36.30
CA LYS A 445 -2.56 -4.55 -34.93
C LYS A 445 -3.81 -3.78 -34.50
N LEU A 446 -4.36 -2.95 -35.39
CA LEU A 446 -5.59 -2.21 -35.09
C LEU A 446 -6.78 -3.16 -34.87
N PHE A 447 -6.90 -4.19 -35.69
CA PHE A 447 -8.00 -5.15 -35.55
C PHE A 447 -7.88 -5.96 -34.26
N GLU A 448 -6.67 -6.37 -33.88
CA GLU A 448 -6.38 -7.05 -32.61
C GLU A 448 -6.64 -6.14 -31.39
N PHE A 449 -6.32 -4.87 -31.52
CA PHE A 449 -6.63 -3.87 -30.50
C PHE A 449 -8.13 -3.64 -30.34
N LEU A 450 -8.85 -3.39 -31.45
CA LEU A 450 -10.29 -3.09 -31.43
C LEU A 450 -11.17 -4.31 -31.11
N PHE A 451 -10.67 -5.50 -31.38
CA PHE A 451 -11.34 -6.79 -31.18
C PHE A 451 -10.37 -7.78 -30.53
N PRO A 452 -10.10 -7.61 -29.20
CA PRO A 452 -9.12 -8.44 -28.50
C PRO A 452 -9.47 -9.94 -28.56
N GLU A 453 -10.72 -10.28 -28.82
CA GLU A 453 -11.19 -11.65 -29.02
C GLU A 453 -10.55 -12.34 -30.25
N LEU A 454 -9.97 -11.58 -31.19
CA LEU A 454 -9.20 -12.13 -32.31
C LEU A 454 -7.87 -12.76 -31.87
N VAL A 455 -7.31 -12.30 -30.74
CA VAL A 455 -6.04 -12.77 -30.17
C VAL A 455 -6.24 -14.02 -29.31
N ASP A 456 -7.26 -14.03 -28.46
CA ASP A 456 -7.50 -15.10 -27.49
C ASP A 456 -7.76 -16.46 -28.12
N THR A 457 -8.37 -16.48 -29.31
CA THR A 457 -8.67 -17.73 -30.04
C THR A 457 -7.47 -18.30 -30.77
N SER A 458 -6.40 -17.55 -30.99
CA SER A 458 -5.18 -18.10 -31.63
C SER A 458 -4.44 -19.11 -30.73
N ARG A 459 -4.67 -19.05 -29.40
CA ARG A 459 -4.13 -20.00 -28.41
C ARG A 459 -4.96 -21.28 -28.28
N SER A 460 -6.26 -21.25 -28.56
CA SER A 460 -7.17 -22.40 -28.41
C SER A 460 -7.36 -23.25 -29.68
N ILE A 461 -7.08 -22.70 -30.90
CA ILE A 461 -7.26 -23.42 -32.15
C ILE A 461 -6.09 -24.38 -32.49
N SER A 462 -4.98 -24.32 -31.74
CA SER A 462 -3.90 -25.29 -31.85
C SER A 462 -4.20 -26.66 -31.17
N SER A 463 -5.32 -26.81 -30.47
CA SER A 463 -5.65 -28.01 -29.69
C SER A 463 -7.02 -28.66 -30.00
N GLU A 464 -7.87 -28.12 -30.87
CA GLU A 464 -9.14 -28.78 -31.20
C GLU A 464 -9.29 -28.96 -32.69
N SER A 465 -9.14 -30.21 -33.11
CA SER A 465 -9.67 -30.74 -34.38
C SER A 465 -11.19 -30.60 -34.37
N VAL A 466 -11.72 -29.68 -35.13
CA VAL A 466 -13.17 -29.47 -35.26
C VAL A 466 -13.71 -30.45 -36.31
N ASP A 467 -14.47 -31.42 -35.84
CA ASP A 467 -15.47 -32.16 -36.62
C ASP A 467 -16.65 -31.26 -37.00
#